data_ffc0bd7aa2fb847a83cc036edb24b5ab
#
_entry.id   ffc0bd7aa2fb847a83cc036edb24b5ab
#
_cell.length_a   1.000
_cell.length_b   1.000
_cell.length_c   1.000
_cell.angle_alpha   90.00
_cell.angle_beta   90.00
_cell.angle_gamma   90.00
#
_symmetry.space_group_name_H-M   'P 1'
#
loop_
_entity.id
_entity.type
_entity.pdbx_description
1 polymer ?
#
loop_
_entity_poly.entity_id
_entity_poly.type
_entity_poly.pdbx_seq_one_letter_code
_entity_poly.pdbx_strand_id
1 'polypeptide(L)'
;MTSAWLLPEHIADVLPSEARRIEELRRKLLDLARSYGFELVIPPMLEHLESLLSGTGHALDLKTFKLVDQLSGRMLGVRADTTPQVARIDAHLLNRQGVARLCYCGPVLHARPDRPLATREPLQFGAEIYGHAGLEADLEIQDLALDGLAAAGFGALVLDIGDARIVRSLLADDEKSQGRAPELVADIVAALTLKDRSAVETLVAGCSAPVRAALLMLLDLYGGAEVLEEARRRLPALPGIAAALGDMAWLGRHLAAAHPDIEVGFDLSDMSGYAYYSGVRFSVYAGGSTDALLRGGRYDEVGAVFGRNRPAVGFSLDLRQLSAAMPVAPLRAAIRAPWSEDAGLRAAIRALRAANETVVCALPGHDHETQEFACDRELVAIDNQWTLRSLSAA
;
A
#
# COMPACT_ATOMS: atom_id res chain seq x y z
N MET A 1 -32.85 -12.02 17.34
CA MET A 1 -32.86 -12.80 16.08
C MET A 1 -31.63 -12.41 15.29
N THR A 2 -30.66 -13.29 15.20
CA THR A 2 -29.51 -13.11 14.29
C THR A 2 -30.05 -13.23 12.87
N SER A 3 -29.98 -12.14 12.10
CA SER A 3 -30.36 -12.15 10.69
C SER A 3 -29.40 -13.09 9.94
N ALA A 4 -29.93 -14.01 9.15
CA ALA A 4 -29.16 -14.93 8.31
C ALA A 4 -28.28 -14.19 7.24
N TRP A 5 -28.46 -12.89 7.13
CA TRP A 5 -27.77 -12.00 6.17
C TRP A 5 -26.66 -11.14 6.79
N LEU A 6 -26.37 -11.29 8.10
CA LEU A 6 -25.32 -10.53 8.75
C LEU A 6 -23.95 -11.14 8.39
N LEU A 7 -23.10 -10.28 7.84
CA LEU A 7 -21.68 -10.57 7.64
C LEU A 7 -20.91 -10.42 8.98
N PRO A 8 -19.74 -11.03 9.10
CA PRO A 8 -18.86 -10.81 10.24
C PRO A 8 -18.49 -9.32 10.38
N GLU A 9 -18.17 -8.89 11.61
CA GLU A 9 -17.72 -7.53 11.87
C GLU A 9 -16.52 -7.15 11.02
N HIS A 10 -16.53 -5.95 10.47
CA HIS A 10 -15.49 -5.38 9.59
C HIS A 10 -15.31 -6.13 8.25
N ILE A 11 -16.27 -6.95 7.84
CA ILE A 11 -16.38 -7.55 6.50
C ILE A 11 -17.65 -7.02 5.85
N ALA A 12 -17.55 -6.53 4.62
CA ALA A 12 -18.68 -5.96 3.90
C ALA A 12 -18.59 -6.28 2.40
N ASP A 13 -19.76 -6.44 1.77
CA ASP A 13 -19.86 -6.48 0.33
C ASP A 13 -19.42 -5.15 -0.29
N VAL A 14 -18.76 -5.23 -1.43
CA VAL A 14 -18.41 -4.06 -2.25
C VAL A 14 -19.48 -3.93 -3.32
N LEU A 15 -20.23 -2.82 -3.27
CA LEU A 15 -21.36 -2.58 -4.18
C LEU A 15 -20.89 -2.05 -5.55
N PRO A 16 -21.74 -2.10 -6.61
CA PRO A 16 -21.32 -1.89 -7.99
C PRO A 16 -20.46 -0.65 -8.26
N SER A 17 -20.84 0.53 -7.76
CA SER A 17 -20.07 1.77 -8.02
C SER A 17 -18.69 1.76 -7.38
N GLU A 18 -18.58 1.23 -6.18
CA GLU A 18 -17.30 1.07 -5.49
C GLU A 18 -16.47 -0.03 -6.15
N ALA A 19 -17.07 -1.18 -6.46
CA ALA A 19 -16.41 -2.29 -7.12
C ALA A 19 -15.80 -1.87 -8.48
N ARG A 20 -16.54 -1.06 -9.24
CA ARG A 20 -16.05 -0.51 -10.51
C ARG A 20 -14.83 0.39 -10.29
N ARG A 21 -14.88 1.32 -9.32
CA ARG A 21 -13.75 2.21 -9.00
C ARG A 21 -12.52 1.42 -8.59
N ILE A 22 -12.68 0.44 -7.73
CA ILE A 22 -11.59 -0.44 -7.29
C ILE A 22 -10.96 -1.17 -8.47
N GLU A 23 -11.77 -1.74 -9.37
CA GLU A 23 -11.26 -2.49 -10.52
C GLU A 23 -10.59 -1.58 -11.56
N GLU A 24 -11.11 -0.38 -11.80
CA GLU A 24 -10.47 0.62 -12.67
C GLU A 24 -9.12 1.07 -12.11
N LEU A 25 -9.05 1.31 -10.79
CA LEU A 25 -7.82 1.65 -10.08
C LEU A 25 -6.81 0.51 -10.14
N ARG A 26 -7.25 -0.72 -9.87
CA ARG A 26 -6.40 -1.92 -9.97
C ARG A 26 -5.75 -2.04 -11.34
N ARG A 27 -6.51 -1.86 -12.43
CA ARG A 27 -5.97 -1.92 -13.80
C ARG A 27 -4.94 -0.82 -14.04
N LYS A 28 -5.24 0.42 -13.66
CA LYS A 28 -4.31 1.54 -13.79
C LYS A 28 -2.98 1.28 -13.09
N LEU A 29 -3.01 0.82 -11.83
CA LEU A 29 -1.80 0.55 -11.05
C LEU A 29 -0.99 -0.62 -11.60
N LEU A 30 -1.64 -1.69 -12.07
CA LEU A 30 -0.95 -2.81 -12.71
C LEU A 30 -0.32 -2.41 -14.05
N ASP A 31 -1.01 -1.61 -14.86
CA ASP A 31 -0.46 -1.11 -16.13
C ASP A 31 0.69 -0.13 -15.90
N LEU A 32 0.60 0.71 -14.87
CA LEU A 32 1.68 1.59 -14.47
C LEU A 32 2.90 0.78 -13.98
N ALA A 33 2.71 -0.19 -13.08
CA ALA A 33 3.80 -1.06 -12.62
C ALA A 33 4.49 -1.78 -13.79
N ARG A 34 3.70 -2.27 -14.77
CA ARG A 34 4.24 -2.86 -15.99
C ARG A 34 5.09 -1.87 -16.78
N SER A 35 4.74 -0.59 -16.84
CA SER A 35 5.54 0.44 -17.54
C SER A 35 6.89 0.70 -16.88
N TYR A 36 7.00 0.44 -15.56
CA TYR A 36 8.26 0.42 -14.80
C TYR A 36 9.02 -0.90 -14.88
N GLY A 37 8.52 -1.89 -15.65
CA GLY A 37 9.14 -3.19 -15.83
C GLY A 37 8.84 -4.19 -14.71
N PHE A 38 7.83 -3.97 -13.89
CA PHE A 38 7.41 -4.93 -12.86
C PHE A 38 6.61 -6.09 -13.47
N GLU A 39 6.94 -7.29 -13.03
CA GLU A 39 6.26 -8.53 -13.41
C GLU A 39 5.21 -8.91 -12.36
N LEU A 40 4.00 -9.19 -12.80
CA LEU A 40 2.91 -9.57 -11.91
C LEU A 40 3.08 -11.00 -11.39
N VAL A 41 2.97 -11.17 -10.08
CA VAL A 41 2.88 -12.47 -9.42
C VAL A 41 1.56 -12.62 -8.67
N ILE A 42 1.03 -13.83 -8.59
CA ILE A 42 -0.23 -14.14 -7.90
C ILE A 42 0.01 -15.28 -6.91
N PRO A 43 0.43 -14.97 -5.67
CA PRO A 43 0.60 -15.97 -4.64
C PRO A 43 -0.76 -16.58 -4.18
N PRO A 44 -0.77 -17.81 -3.64
CA PRO A 44 -1.98 -18.43 -3.12
C PRO A 44 -2.51 -17.72 -1.86
N MET A 45 -3.82 -17.83 -1.62
CA MET A 45 -4.46 -17.28 -0.40
C MET A 45 -4.10 -18.07 0.87
N LEU A 46 -3.81 -19.37 0.72
CA LEU A 46 -3.52 -20.29 1.81
C LEU A 46 -2.12 -20.86 1.64
N GLU A 47 -1.36 -20.87 2.72
CA GLU A 47 -0.09 -21.57 2.82
C GLU A 47 0.01 -22.33 4.15
N HIS A 48 0.97 -23.25 4.26
CA HIS A 48 1.31 -23.80 5.57
C HIS A 48 1.72 -22.67 6.52
N LEU A 49 1.16 -22.68 7.72
CA LEU A 49 1.35 -21.60 8.70
C LEU A 49 2.84 -21.29 8.95
N GLU A 50 3.66 -22.32 9.04
CA GLU A 50 5.12 -22.21 9.23
C GLU A 50 5.78 -21.42 8.10
N SER A 51 5.37 -21.67 6.84
CA SER A 51 5.90 -20.97 5.67
C SER A 51 5.43 -19.50 5.64
N LEU A 52 4.15 -19.29 5.93
CA LEU A 52 3.55 -17.95 5.87
C LEU A 52 4.11 -17.01 6.94
N LEU A 53 4.43 -17.52 8.12
CA LEU A 53 4.95 -16.74 9.24
C LEU A 53 6.47 -16.68 9.30
N SER A 54 7.17 -17.36 8.40
CA SER A 54 8.64 -17.30 8.33
C SER A 54 9.12 -15.87 8.09
N GLY A 55 9.94 -15.33 9.00
CA GLY A 55 10.55 -14.00 8.86
C GLY A 55 9.63 -12.79 9.08
N THR A 56 8.39 -13.00 9.49
CA THR A 56 7.39 -11.91 9.53
C THR A 56 7.14 -11.32 10.92
N GLY A 57 7.68 -11.94 11.95
CA GLY A 57 7.51 -11.48 13.34
C GLY A 57 6.13 -11.75 13.94
N HIS A 58 5.98 -11.46 15.24
CA HIS A 58 4.79 -11.79 16.04
C HIS A 58 3.53 -10.99 15.59
N ALA A 59 3.71 -9.80 15.05
CA ALA A 59 2.60 -8.93 14.64
C ALA A 59 1.75 -9.56 13.52
N LEU A 60 2.37 -10.21 12.53
CA LEU A 60 1.65 -10.86 11.43
C LEU A 60 0.95 -12.14 11.91
N ASP A 61 1.53 -12.87 12.88
CA ASP A 61 0.90 -14.04 13.49
C ASP A 61 -0.45 -13.71 14.14
N LEU A 62 -0.56 -12.57 14.82
CA LEU A 62 -1.80 -12.10 15.43
C LEU A 62 -2.87 -11.69 14.41
N LYS A 63 -2.47 -11.32 13.21
CA LYS A 63 -3.37 -10.94 12.11
C LYS A 63 -3.80 -12.11 11.25
N THR A 64 -3.12 -13.26 11.34
CA THR A 64 -3.32 -14.39 10.46
C THR A 64 -4.47 -15.28 10.95
N PHE A 65 -5.44 -15.56 10.10
CA PHE A 65 -6.43 -16.63 10.33
C PHE A 65 -5.75 -17.99 10.20
N LYS A 66 -5.96 -18.84 11.19
CA LYS A 66 -5.37 -20.18 11.28
C LYS A 66 -6.46 -21.23 11.07
N LEU A 67 -6.21 -22.18 10.20
CA LEU A 67 -7.13 -23.24 9.80
C LEU A 67 -6.41 -24.60 9.87
N VAL A 68 -7.18 -25.66 10.04
CA VAL A 68 -6.66 -27.02 9.89
C VAL A 68 -7.00 -27.53 8.50
N ASP A 69 -6.01 -27.93 7.74
CA ASP A 69 -6.19 -28.59 6.44
C ASP A 69 -6.81 -29.99 6.65
N GLN A 70 -7.99 -30.20 6.12
CA GLN A 70 -8.69 -31.49 6.28
C GLN A 70 -8.05 -32.63 5.46
N LEU A 71 -7.20 -32.31 4.48
CA LEU A 71 -6.51 -33.33 3.67
C LEU A 71 -5.25 -33.84 4.37
N SER A 72 -4.47 -32.94 4.97
CA SER A 72 -3.16 -33.28 5.55
C SER A 72 -3.12 -33.25 7.08
N GLY A 73 -4.12 -32.66 7.72
CA GLY A 73 -4.15 -32.40 9.18
C GLY A 73 -3.20 -31.29 9.63
N ARG A 74 -2.50 -30.60 8.70
CA ARG A 74 -1.54 -29.53 9.03
C ARG A 74 -2.23 -28.19 9.23
N MET A 75 -1.59 -27.32 9.99
CA MET A 75 -2.04 -25.94 10.14
C MET A 75 -1.76 -25.13 8.87
N LEU A 76 -2.79 -24.42 8.40
CA LEU A 76 -2.70 -23.43 7.32
C LEU A 76 -2.94 -22.04 7.87
N GLY A 77 -2.37 -21.04 7.22
CA GLY A 77 -2.68 -19.63 7.42
C GLY A 77 -3.33 -19.01 6.17
N VAL A 78 -4.33 -18.17 6.38
CA VAL A 78 -4.81 -17.26 5.33
C VAL A 78 -3.88 -16.06 5.31
N ARG A 79 -3.35 -15.68 4.15
CA ARG A 79 -2.41 -14.56 4.06
C ARG A 79 -3.01 -13.26 4.62
N ALA A 80 -2.29 -12.65 5.54
CA ALA A 80 -2.60 -11.32 6.09
C ALA A 80 -1.73 -10.22 5.46
N ASP A 81 -0.66 -10.60 4.74
CA ASP A 81 0.21 -9.76 3.94
C ASP A 81 0.79 -10.58 2.78
N THR A 82 0.92 -9.96 1.61
CA THR A 82 1.42 -10.62 0.39
C THR A 82 2.95 -10.54 0.27
N THR A 83 3.58 -9.52 0.85
CA THR A 83 5.03 -9.25 0.73
C THR A 83 5.91 -10.46 1.09
N PRO A 84 5.68 -11.21 2.20
CA PRO A 84 6.48 -12.40 2.52
C PRO A 84 6.38 -13.49 1.46
N GLN A 85 5.20 -13.67 0.86
CA GLN A 85 5.00 -14.65 -0.21
C GLN A 85 5.78 -14.27 -1.48
N VAL A 86 5.84 -12.96 -1.80
CA VAL A 86 6.60 -12.46 -2.95
C VAL A 86 8.11 -12.63 -2.72
N ALA A 87 8.60 -12.36 -1.49
CA ALA A 87 9.99 -12.64 -1.10
C ALA A 87 10.33 -14.14 -1.25
N ARG A 88 9.43 -15.04 -0.85
CA ARG A 88 9.57 -16.48 -1.07
C ARG A 88 9.61 -16.85 -2.56
N ILE A 89 8.77 -16.21 -3.38
CA ILE A 89 8.76 -16.42 -4.84
C ILE A 89 10.09 -15.99 -5.45
N ASP A 90 10.64 -14.82 -5.10
CA ASP A 90 11.96 -14.37 -5.57
C ASP A 90 13.04 -15.36 -5.14
N ALA A 91 13.06 -15.76 -3.86
CA ALA A 91 14.12 -16.60 -3.30
C ALA A 91 14.11 -18.03 -3.84
N HIS A 92 12.93 -18.67 -3.94
CA HIS A 92 12.84 -20.10 -4.23
C HIS A 92 12.40 -20.44 -5.66
N LEU A 93 11.46 -19.67 -6.23
CA LEU A 93 10.86 -20.03 -7.52
C LEU A 93 11.56 -19.35 -8.69
N LEU A 94 11.77 -18.05 -8.62
CA LEU A 94 12.45 -17.30 -9.68
C LEU A 94 13.96 -17.44 -9.58
N ASN A 95 14.52 -17.34 -8.40
CA ASN A 95 15.96 -17.50 -8.09
C ASN A 95 16.89 -16.78 -9.07
N ARG A 96 16.52 -15.58 -9.52
CA ARG A 96 17.29 -14.80 -10.50
C ARG A 96 18.54 -14.20 -9.89
N GLN A 97 19.64 -14.10 -10.66
CA GLN A 97 20.89 -13.52 -10.18
C GLN A 97 20.89 -11.97 -10.23
N GLY A 98 20.16 -11.37 -11.14
CA GLY A 98 20.04 -9.91 -11.30
C GLY A 98 18.95 -9.28 -10.43
N VAL A 99 18.64 -8.04 -10.72
CA VAL A 99 17.51 -7.32 -10.12
C VAL A 99 16.20 -7.96 -10.58
N ALA A 100 15.30 -8.20 -9.63
CA ALA A 100 13.92 -8.63 -9.92
C ALA A 100 12.95 -7.53 -9.48
N ARG A 101 12.00 -7.19 -10.36
CA ARG A 101 10.90 -6.25 -10.12
C ARG A 101 9.61 -7.02 -10.14
N LEU A 102 8.94 -7.14 -9.00
CA LEU A 102 7.72 -7.92 -8.86
C LEU A 102 6.58 -7.03 -8.33
N CYS A 103 5.40 -7.17 -8.90
CA CYS A 103 4.19 -6.53 -8.35
C CYS A 103 3.10 -7.57 -8.11
N TYR A 104 2.16 -7.22 -7.27
CA TYR A 104 1.04 -8.07 -6.92
C TYR A 104 -0.22 -7.25 -6.66
N CYS A 105 -1.38 -7.87 -6.86
CA CYS A 105 -2.65 -7.32 -6.43
C CYS A 105 -3.61 -8.45 -6.08
N GLY A 106 -4.05 -8.48 -4.83
CA GLY A 106 -4.96 -9.52 -4.35
C GLY A 106 -5.48 -9.27 -2.94
N PRO A 107 -6.56 -9.96 -2.56
CA PRO A 107 -7.12 -9.83 -1.22
C PRO A 107 -6.16 -10.39 -0.17
N VAL A 108 -6.15 -9.75 1.00
CA VAL A 108 -5.59 -10.29 2.24
C VAL A 108 -6.71 -10.36 3.28
N LEU A 109 -6.54 -11.17 4.32
CA LEU A 109 -7.58 -11.31 5.34
C LEU A 109 -6.98 -11.20 6.74
N HIS A 110 -7.46 -10.21 7.50
CA HIS A 110 -7.01 -9.94 8.86
C HIS A 110 -7.93 -10.56 9.90
N ALA A 111 -7.38 -11.34 10.83
CA ALA A 111 -8.12 -11.87 11.97
C ALA A 111 -8.66 -10.75 12.88
N ARG A 112 -7.98 -9.60 12.89
CA ARG A 112 -8.37 -8.38 13.63
C ARG A 112 -8.20 -7.17 12.73
N PRO A 113 -9.07 -6.15 12.82
CA PRO A 113 -8.88 -4.91 12.07
C PRO A 113 -7.61 -4.19 12.57
N ASP A 114 -6.91 -3.52 11.67
CA ASP A 114 -5.69 -2.77 12.00
C ASP A 114 -5.96 -1.52 12.84
N ARG A 115 -7.17 -0.99 12.72
CA ARG A 115 -7.66 0.21 13.43
C ARG A 115 -9.19 0.18 13.48
N PRO A 116 -9.81 1.00 14.36
CA PRO A 116 -11.27 1.14 14.35
C PRO A 116 -11.76 1.46 12.94
N LEU A 117 -12.86 0.80 12.53
CA LEU A 117 -13.51 0.95 11.22
C LEU A 117 -12.71 0.46 10.00
N ALA A 118 -11.49 -0.03 10.15
CA ALA A 118 -10.76 -0.64 9.03
C ALA A 118 -11.41 -1.97 8.62
N THR A 119 -11.44 -2.24 7.31
CA THR A 119 -11.86 -3.54 6.81
C THR A 119 -10.88 -4.63 7.24
N ARG A 120 -11.38 -5.84 7.49
CA ARG A 120 -10.55 -7.03 7.69
C ARG A 120 -10.18 -7.72 6.38
N GLU A 121 -10.68 -7.20 5.26
CA GLU A 121 -10.46 -7.77 3.92
C GLU A 121 -9.90 -6.68 2.97
N PRO A 122 -8.66 -6.18 3.22
CA PRO A 122 -8.00 -5.27 2.29
C PRO A 122 -7.76 -5.92 0.93
N LEU A 123 -7.82 -5.12 -0.13
CA LEU A 123 -7.32 -5.51 -1.45
C LEU A 123 -5.94 -4.89 -1.64
N GLN A 124 -4.91 -5.66 -1.29
CA GLN A 124 -3.53 -5.19 -1.27
C GLN A 124 -2.95 -5.14 -2.69
N PHE A 125 -2.45 -3.97 -3.09
CA PHE A 125 -1.52 -3.81 -4.22
C PHE A 125 -0.14 -3.48 -3.65
N GLY A 126 0.92 -4.01 -4.28
CA GLY A 126 2.29 -3.67 -3.92
C GLY A 126 3.27 -3.97 -5.03
N ALA A 127 4.46 -3.39 -4.88
CA ALA A 127 5.59 -3.55 -5.80
C ALA A 127 6.89 -3.65 -5.01
N GLU A 128 7.76 -4.58 -5.42
CA GLU A 128 8.98 -4.96 -4.72
C GLU A 128 10.15 -5.05 -5.69
N ILE A 129 11.31 -4.50 -5.32
CA ILE A 129 12.58 -4.67 -6.03
C ILE A 129 13.51 -5.50 -5.16
N TYR A 130 14.03 -6.58 -5.70
CA TYR A 130 15.00 -7.46 -5.06
C TYR A 130 16.34 -7.41 -5.78
N GLY A 131 17.44 -7.44 -5.02
CA GLY A 131 18.78 -7.65 -5.53
C GLY A 131 19.56 -6.39 -5.86
N HIS A 132 19.10 -5.19 -5.48
CA HIS A 132 19.85 -3.94 -5.59
C HIS A 132 19.97 -3.23 -4.24
N ALA A 133 21.20 -2.98 -3.80
CA ALA A 133 21.48 -2.38 -2.50
C ALA A 133 21.53 -0.85 -2.52
N GLY A 134 21.63 -0.23 -3.69
CA GLY A 134 21.75 1.22 -3.85
C GLY A 134 20.39 1.93 -3.70
N LEU A 135 20.46 3.22 -3.42
CA LEU A 135 19.28 4.09 -3.24
C LEU A 135 18.48 4.30 -4.52
N GLU A 136 19.03 3.92 -5.68
CA GLU A 136 18.32 3.96 -6.96
C GLU A 136 17.06 3.08 -6.95
N ALA A 137 17.11 1.94 -6.24
CA ALA A 137 15.92 1.09 -6.08
C ALA A 137 14.88 1.72 -5.14
N ASP A 138 15.35 2.38 -4.07
CA ASP A 138 14.45 3.11 -3.17
C ASP A 138 13.76 4.27 -3.90
N LEU A 139 14.50 4.98 -4.73
CA LEU A 139 13.96 6.07 -5.56
C LEU A 139 12.92 5.55 -6.55
N GLU A 140 13.24 4.50 -7.31
CA GLU A 140 12.33 3.90 -8.31
C GLU A 140 11.02 3.41 -7.66
N ILE A 141 11.10 2.82 -6.48
CA ILE A 141 9.91 2.37 -5.72
C ILE A 141 9.06 3.56 -5.27
N GLN A 142 9.69 4.65 -4.81
CA GLN A 142 8.98 5.85 -4.39
C GLN A 142 8.38 6.61 -5.58
N ASP A 143 9.09 6.69 -6.71
CA ASP A 143 8.55 7.25 -7.95
C ASP A 143 7.31 6.49 -8.41
N LEU A 144 7.36 5.14 -8.48
CA LEU A 144 6.21 4.31 -8.83
C LEU A 144 5.03 4.51 -7.85
N ALA A 145 5.31 4.64 -6.55
CA ALA A 145 4.28 4.86 -5.54
C ALA A 145 3.57 6.21 -5.73
N LEU A 146 4.34 7.29 -5.97
CA LEU A 146 3.83 8.64 -6.18
C LEU A 146 3.08 8.77 -7.50
N ASP A 147 3.62 8.23 -8.58
CA ASP A 147 2.96 8.17 -9.89
C ASP A 147 1.65 7.36 -9.82
N GLY A 148 1.62 6.29 -9.02
CA GLY A 148 0.42 5.50 -8.76
C GLY A 148 -0.69 6.30 -8.10
N LEU A 149 -0.35 7.12 -7.10
CA LEU A 149 -1.30 8.00 -6.43
C LEU A 149 -1.76 9.15 -7.36
N ALA A 150 -0.85 9.73 -8.13
CA ALA A 150 -1.19 10.74 -9.13
C ALA A 150 -2.14 10.17 -10.20
N ALA A 151 -1.89 8.96 -10.71
CA ALA A 151 -2.77 8.26 -11.65
C ALA A 151 -4.14 7.91 -11.03
N ALA A 152 -4.21 7.73 -9.71
CA ALA A 152 -5.46 7.59 -8.96
C ALA A 152 -6.22 8.92 -8.79
N GLY A 153 -5.62 10.05 -9.14
CA GLY A 153 -6.23 11.38 -9.06
C GLY A 153 -5.99 12.12 -7.74
N PHE A 154 -5.03 11.66 -6.94
CA PHE A 154 -4.60 12.40 -5.75
C PHE A 154 -3.65 13.53 -6.12
N GLY A 155 -3.97 14.73 -5.63
CA GLY A 155 -3.05 15.89 -5.61
C GLY A 155 -2.69 16.23 -4.16
N ALA A 156 -1.83 17.22 -3.98
CA ALA A 156 -1.39 17.71 -2.66
C ALA A 156 -0.96 16.57 -1.72
N LEU A 157 -0.03 15.74 -2.19
CA LEU A 157 0.52 14.62 -1.43
C LEU A 157 1.63 15.10 -0.50
N VAL A 158 1.72 14.47 0.66
CA VAL A 158 2.83 14.60 1.60
C VAL A 158 3.55 13.27 1.68
N LEU A 159 4.82 13.26 1.27
CA LEU A 159 5.72 12.12 1.43
C LEU A 159 6.54 12.30 2.70
N ASP A 160 6.37 11.43 3.67
CA ASP A 160 7.11 11.43 4.93
C ASP A 160 8.17 10.32 4.93
N ILE A 161 9.43 10.69 5.17
CA ILE A 161 10.59 9.79 5.12
C ILE A 161 11.21 9.67 6.51
N GLY A 162 11.48 8.43 6.92
CA GLY A 162 12.18 8.11 8.16
C GLY A 162 13.18 6.98 7.98
N ASP A 163 13.98 6.73 9.03
CA ASP A 163 14.97 5.65 9.00
C ASP A 163 15.21 5.05 10.39
N ALA A 164 14.89 3.77 10.52
CA ALA A 164 15.04 3.03 11.76
C ALA A 164 16.51 2.86 12.21
N ARG A 165 17.49 3.03 11.29
CA ARG A 165 18.92 2.93 11.62
C ARG A 165 19.36 3.98 12.64
N ILE A 166 18.68 5.13 12.73
CA ILE A 166 18.98 6.19 13.69
C ILE A 166 18.80 5.65 15.13
N VAL A 167 17.61 5.14 15.43
CA VAL A 167 17.30 4.58 16.76
C VAL A 167 18.14 3.34 17.05
N ARG A 168 18.33 2.46 16.05
CA ARG A 168 19.23 1.29 16.22
C ARG A 168 20.64 1.69 16.57
N SER A 169 21.20 2.71 15.91
CA SER A 169 22.55 3.20 16.18
C SER A 169 22.67 3.79 17.59
N LEU A 170 21.66 4.56 18.03
CA LEU A 170 21.63 5.13 19.39
C LEU A 170 21.56 4.04 20.46
N LEU A 171 20.72 3.03 20.26
CA LEU A 171 20.56 1.94 21.23
C LEU A 171 21.76 0.98 21.22
N ALA A 172 22.43 0.79 20.08
CA ALA A 172 23.63 -0.04 19.98
C ALA A 172 24.87 0.63 20.61
N ASP A 173 24.98 1.96 20.55
CA ASP A 173 26.07 2.74 21.14
C ASP A 173 25.96 2.87 22.68
N ASP A 174 24.79 2.58 23.25
CA ASP A 174 24.58 2.69 24.68
C ASP A 174 25.15 1.47 25.42
N GLU A 175 26.30 1.65 26.08
CA GLU A 175 26.93 0.61 26.89
C GLU A 175 26.00 0.01 27.96
N LYS A 176 25.04 0.81 28.48
CA LYS A 176 24.01 0.36 29.40
C LYS A 176 22.88 -0.41 28.76
N SER A 177 22.81 -0.38 27.42
CA SER A 177 21.80 -1.09 26.61
C SER A 177 22.20 -2.52 26.28
N GLN A 178 23.45 -2.92 26.51
CA GLN A 178 23.92 -4.26 26.25
C GLN A 178 23.14 -5.28 27.08
N GLY A 179 22.36 -6.14 26.39
CA GLY A 179 21.49 -7.14 27.03
C GLY A 179 20.09 -6.64 27.44
N ARG A 180 19.61 -5.52 26.89
CA ARG A 180 18.21 -5.10 27.10
C ARG A 180 17.24 -6.12 26.55
N ALA A 181 16.15 -6.29 27.29
CA ALA A 181 15.05 -7.13 26.82
C ALA A 181 14.48 -6.56 25.51
N PRO A 182 14.22 -7.38 24.49
CA PRO A 182 13.61 -6.94 23.22
C PRO A 182 12.28 -6.19 23.42
N GLU A 183 11.55 -6.53 24.48
CA GLU A 183 10.28 -5.89 24.86
C GLU A 183 10.48 -4.40 25.19
N LEU A 184 11.55 -4.05 25.92
CA LEU A 184 11.84 -2.65 26.24
C LEU A 184 12.17 -1.83 24.97
N VAL A 185 12.90 -2.43 24.02
CA VAL A 185 13.16 -1.78 22.73
C VAL A 185 11.86 -1.55 21.97
N ALA A 186 10.96 -2.53 21.96
CA ALA A 186 9.64 -2.41 21.32
C ALA A 186 8.80 -1.30 21.97
N ASP A 187 8.82 -1.19 23.31
CA ASP A 187 8.10 -0.14 24.04
C ASP A 187 8.67 1.25 23.74
N ILE A 188 10.01 1.41 23.70
CA ILE A 188 10.65 2.69 23.31
C ILE A 188 10.25 3.08 21.89
N VAL A 189 10.29 2.14 20.96
CA VAL A 189 9.90 2.35 19.55
C VAL A 189 8.44 2.76 19.44
N ALA A 190 7.54 2.09 20.17
CA ALA A 190 6.11 2.43 20.19
C ALA A 190 5.88 3.84 20.76
N ALA A 191 6.53 4.19 21.87
CA ALA A 191 6.40 5.51 22.47
C ALA A 191 6.95 6.63 21.58
N LEU A 192 8.07 6.39 20.85
CA LEU A 192 8.60 7.33 19.85
C LEU A 192 7.62 7.55 18.71
N THR A 193 7.08 6.47 18.15
CA THR A 193 6.09 6.52 17.04
C THR A 193 4.83 7.29 17.43
N LEU A 194 4.36 7.10 18.68
CA LEU A 194 3.21 7.83 19.21
C LEU A 194 3.53 9.25 19.68
N LYS A 195 4.81 9.65 19.63
CA LYS A 195 5.33 10.93 20.16
C LYS A 195 4.95 11.16 21.64
N ASP A 196 4.82 10.07 22.40
CA ASP A 196 4.53 10.12 23.85
C ASP A 196 5.84 10.42 24.63
N ARG A 197 6.13 11.71 24.81
CA ARG A 197 7.33 12.19 25.50
C ARG A 197 7.44 11.62 26.92
N SER A 198 6.34 11.54 27.66
CA SER A 198 6.35 11.05 29.05
C SER A 198 6.70 9.57 29.13
N ALA A 199 6.13 8.76 28.22
CA ALA A 199 6.47 7.36 28.10
C ALA A 199 7.94 7.19 27.70
N VAL A 200 8.42 7.94 26.69
CA VAL A 200 9.83 7.89 26.27
C VAL A 200 10.76 8.25 27.44
N GLU A 201 10.51 9.35 28.17
CA GLU A 201 11.31 9.75 29.35
C GLU A 201 11.43 8.62 30.37
N THR A 202 10.34 7.93 30.65
CA THR A 202 10.28 6.82 31.59
C THR A 202 11.07 5.61 31.09
N LEU A 203 10.85 5.21 29.85
CA LEU A 203 11.45 4.01 29.26
C LEU A 203 12.96 4.15 29.03
N VAL A 204 13.43 5.36 28.69
CA VAL A 204 14.86 5.62 28.46
C VAL A 204 15.62 6.06 29.72
N ALA A 205 15.00 6.08 30.89
CA ALA A 205 15.64 6.48 32.14
C ALA A 205 16.90 5.66 32.48
N GLY A 206 16.91 4.39 32.07
CA GLY A 206 18.07 3.49 32.21
C GLY A 206 19.18 3.68 31.19
N CYS A 207 18.99 4.49 30.12
CA CYS A 207 20.01 4.80 29.14
C CYS A 207 21.11 5.71 29.70
N SER A 208 22.26 5.75 29.05
CA SER A 208 23.27 6.77 29.26
C SER A 208 22.71 8.16 28.95
N ALA A 209 23.25 9.20 29.61
CA ALA A 209 22.73 10.56 29.45
C ALA A 209 22.74 11.06 27.97
N PRO A 210 23.80 10.80 27.16
CA PRO A 210 23.80 11.20 25.74
C PRO A 210 22.72 10.50 24.94
N VAL A 211 22.54 9.19 25.09
CA VAL A 211 21.55 8.40 24.33
C VAL A 211 20.14 8.81 24.73
N ARG A 212 19.88 8.99 26.04
CA ARG A 212 18.58 9.48 26.52
C ARG A 212 18.24 10.84 25.93
N ALA A 213 19.19 11.79 25.93
CA ALA A 213 18.98 13.11 25.34
C ALA A 213 18.71 13.03 23.83
N ALA A 214 19.43 12.17 23.11
CA ALA A 214 19.24 11.97 21.68
C ALA A 214 17.87 11.37 21.37
N LEU A 215 17.43 10.32 22.08
CA LEU A 215 16.11 9.69 21.86
C LEU A 215 14.95 10.67 22.12
N LEU A 216 15.05 11.50 23.17
CA LEU A 216 14.06 12.54 23.44
C LEU A 216 14.04 13.63 22.37
N MET A 217 15.21 13.96 21.81
CA MET A 217 15.36 14.96 20.76
C MET A 217 14.68 14.51 19.46
N LEU A 218 14.65 13.21 19.13
CA LEU A 218 13.98 12.70 17.94
C LEU A 218 12.50 13.13 17.87
N LEU A 219 11.85 13.30 19.01
CA LEU A 219 10.44 13.72 19.09
C LEU A 219 10.19 15.13 18.52
N ASP A 220 11.23 15.96 18.47
CA ASP A 220 11.18 17.33 17.98
C ASP A 220 11.77 17.47 16.54
N LEU A 221 12.39 16.41 16.03
CA LEU A 221 13.02 16.37 14.71
C LEU A 221 12.05 15.84 13.64
N TYR A 222 11.12 16.70 13.23
CA TYR A 222 10.20 16.47 12.11
C TYR A 222 9.93 17.77 11.35
N GLY A 223 9.70 17.68 10.04
CA GLY A 223 9.47 18.82 9.16
C GLY A 223 10.15 18.66 7.81
N GLY A 224 10.57 19.75 7.19
CA GLY A 224 11.24 19.77 5.89
C GLY A 224 12.72 19.37 5.96
N ALA A 225 13.45 19.68 4.89
CA ALA A 225 14.88 19.30 4.76
C ALA A 225 15.80 19.89 5.84
N GLU A 226 15.41 21.01 6.46
CA GLU A 226 16.12 21.66 7.56
C GLU A 226 16.29 20.74 8.78
N VAL A 227 15.35 19.81 8.98
CA VAL A 227 15.40 18.81 10.07
C VAL A 227 16.64 17.92 9.96
N LEU A 228 17.03 17.55 8.75
CA LEU A 228 18.21 16.71 8.54
C LEU A 228 19.51 17.43 8.91
N GLU A 229 19.59 18.74 8.62
CA GLU A 229 20.74 19.58 9.01
C GLU A 229 20.77 19.81 10.53
N GLU A 230 19.61 19.99 11.16
CA GLU A 230 19.52 20.08 12.60
C GLU A 230 19.93 18.76 13.28
N ALA A 231 19.46 17.64 12.75
CA ALA A 231 19.83 16.30 13.24
C ALA A 231 21.35 16.07 13.14
N ARG A 232 21.99 16.44 12.03
CA ARG A 232 23.46 16.35 11.88
C ARG A 232 24.23 17.14 12.92
N ARG A 233 23.72 18.27 13.34
CA ARG A 233 24.38 19.13 14.35
C ARG A 233 24.18 18.65 15.78
N ARG A 234 23.04 18.00 16.05
CA ARG A 234 22.60 17.76 17.44
C ARG A 234 22.69 16.29 17.87
N LEU A 235 22.54 15.35 16.92
CA LEU A 235 22.64 13.92 17.24
C LEU A 235 24.12 13.49 17.36
N PRO A 236 24.41 12.40 18.10
CA PRO A 236 25.75 11.83 18.16
C PRO A 236 26.29 11.49 16.76
N ALA A 237 27.57 11.76 16.54
CA ALA A 237 28.25 11.52 15.26
C ALA A 237 28.54 10.01 15.06
N LEU A 238 27.49 9.18 15.02
CA LEU A 238 27.58 7.75 14.78
C LEU A 238 27.51 7.46 13.28
N PRO A 239 28.33 6.51 12.75
CA PRO A 239 28.34 6.19 11.33
C PRO A 239 26.96 5.81 10.77
N GLY A 240 26.18 5.03 11.52
CA GLY A 240 24.82 4.64 11.09
C GLY A 240 23.84 5.81 11.01
N ILE A 241 23.96 6.79 11.91
CA ILE A 241 23.14 8.03 11.86
C ILE A 241 23.57 8.87 10.66
N ALA A 242 24.88 9.06 10.46
CA ALA A 242 25.38 9.83 9.34
C ALA A 242 24.96 9.24 7.99
N ALA A 243 25.01 7.91 7.84
CA ALA A 243 24.54 7.21 6.65
C ALA A 243 23.03 7.40 6.44
N ALA A 244 22.19 7.17 7.48
CA ALA A 244 20.75 7.34 7.39
C ALA A 244 20.35 8.78 6.98
N LEU A 245 20.94 9.80 7.60
CA LEU A 245 20.70 11.21 7.24
C LEU A 245 21.18 11.55 5.84
N GLY A 246 22.27 10.92 5.38
CA GLY A 246 22.79 11.06 4.01
C GLY A 246 21.82 10.50 2.97
N ASP A 247 21.33 9.28 3.22
CA ASP A 247 20.40 8.57 2.33
C ASP A 247 19.04 9.29 2.23
N MET A 248 18.48 9.71 3.36
CA MET A 248 17.24 10.50 3.39
C MET A 248 17.40 11.84 2.65
N ALA A 249 18.51 12.54 2.83
CA ALA A 249 18.78 13.80 2.14
C ALA A 249 18.95 13.59 0.63
N TRP A 250 19.54 12.47 0.20
CA TRP A 250 19.69 12.13 -1.21
C TRP A 250 18.33 11.87 -1.84
N LEU A 251 17.53 10.97 -1.22
CA LEU A 251 16.18 10.65 -1.70
C LEU A 251 15.29 11.89 -1.75
N GLY A 252 15.24 12.67 -0.66
CA GLY A 252 14.39 13.86 -0.59
C GLY A 252 14.69 14.87 -1.70
N ARG A 253 15.97 15.10 -2.02
CA ARG A 253 16.34 16.00 -3.13
C ARG A 253 15.89 15.50 -4.50
N HIS A 254 16.04 14.19 -4.77
CA HIS A 254 15.65 13.62 -6.07
C HIS A 254 14.13 13.60 -6.23
N LEU A 255 13.41 13.22 -5.18
CA LEU A 255 11.94 13.18 -5.19
C LEU A 255 11.32 14.57 -5.31
N ALA A 256 11.84 15.57 -4.58
CA ALA A 256 11.37 16.94 -4.72
C ALA A 256 11.64 17.53 -6.12
N ALA A 257 12.70 17.09 -6.79
CA ALA A 257 13.00 17.51 -8.16
C ALA A 257 12.11 16.81 -9.19
N ALA A 258 11.80 15.52 -9.00
CA ALA A 258 10.96 14.73 -9.89
C ALA A 258 9.46 15.03 -9.72
N HIS A 259 9.03 15.33 -8.49
CA HIS A 259 7.64 15.55 -8.11
C HIS A 259 7.46 16.91 -7.41
N PRO A 260 7.55 18.04 -8.14
CA PRO A 260 7.55 19.38 -7.53
C PRO A 260 6.24 19.76 -6.82
N ASP A 261 5.16 19.05 -7.11
CA ASP A 261 3.83 19.29 -6.51
C ASP A 261 3.63 18.49 -5.19
N ILE A 262 4.65 17.74 -4.73
CA ILE A 262 4.59 16.93 -3.53
C ILE A 262 5.42 17.57 -2.42
N GLU A 263 4.85 17.64 -1.23
CA GLU A 263 5.60 18.03 -0.03
C GLU A 263 6.43 16.85 0.48
N VAL A 264 7.75 17.02 0.58
CA VAL A 264 8.66 16.03 1.14
C VAL A 264 9.02 16.43 2.56
N GLY A 265 8.59 15.61 3.52
CA GLY A 265 8.87 15.74 4.94
C GLY A 265 9.74 14.61 5.49
N PHE A 266 10.24 14.83 6.68
CA PHE A 266 11.07 13.89 7.44
C PHE A 266 10.56 13.79 8.86
N ASP A 267 10.41 12.58 9.38
CA ASP A 267 10.09 12.35 10.81
C ASP A 267 11.07 11.32 11.39
N LEU A 268 11.98 11.81 12.23
CA LEU A 268 13.02 10.97 12.82
C LEU A 268 12.52 10.18 14.04
N SER A 269 11.30 10.41 14.49
CA SER A 269 10.67 9.65 15.58
C SER A 269 9.67 8.60 15.10
N ASP A 270 9.21 8.65 13.83
CA ASP A 270 8.32 7.61 13.33
C ASP A 270 9.09 6.30 13.07
N MET A 271 8.88 5.35 13.98
CA MET A 271 9.49 4.03 13.95
C MET A 271 8.53 2.94 13.47
N SER A 272 7.47 3.31 12.73
CA SER A 272 6.53 2.34 12.16
C SER A 272 7.27 1.29 11.33
N GLY A 273 7.07 0.01 11.65
CA GLY A 273 7.79 -1.08 10.97
C GLY A 273 9.26 -1.26 11.39
N TYR A 274 9.69 -0.71 12.53
CA TYR A 274 11.07 -0.81 13.05
C TYR A 274 11.68 -2.21 12.98
N ALA A 275 10.91 -3.24 13.34
CA ALA A 275 11.37 -4.62 13.30
C ALA A 275 11.49 -5.19 11.89
N TYR A 276 10.86 -4.57 10.90
CA TYR A 276 10.79 -5.04 9.52
C TYR A 276 11.76 -4.31 8.61
N TYR A 277 11.83 -2.96 8.66
CA TYR A 277 12.67 -2.17 7.77
C TYR A 277 14.12 -2.16 8.20
N SER A 278 15.04 -2.35 7.26
CA SER A 278 16.50 -2.32 7.46
C SER A 278 17.16 -0.98 7.11
N GLY A 279 16.43 -0.08 6.45
CA GLY A 279 16.90 1.22 5.98
C GLY A 279 15.81 2.26 5.95
N VAL A 280 15.83 3.09 4.91
CA VAL A 280 14.84 4.14 4.70
C VAL A 280 13.44 3.53 4.57
N ARG A 281 12.48 4.14 5.25
CA ARG A 281 11.05 3.89 5.11
C ARG A 281 10.33 5.15 4.69
N PHE A 282 9.15 5.00 4.11
CA PHE A 282 8.32 6.14 3.72
C PHE A 282 6.83 5.85 3.88
N SER A 283 6.09 6.93 4.05
CA SER A 283 4.62 6.92 4.06
C SER A 283 4.12 8.08 3.22
N VAL A 284 3.03 7.90 2.48
CA VAL A 284 2.43 8.98 1.69
C VAL A 284 1.03 9.25 2.19
N TYR A 285 0.73 10.52 2.41
CA TYR A 285 -0.55 11.01 2.90
C TYR A 285 -1.20 11.93 1.87
N ALA A 286 -2.53 11.92 1.82
CA ALA A 286 -3.26 13.00 1.15
C ALA A 286 -3.29 14.24 2.06
N GLY A 287 -3.26 15.44 1.49
CA GLY A 287 -3.33 16.67 2.27
C GLY A 287 -4.55 16.67 3.22
N GLY A 288 -4.29 16.89 4.50
CA GLY A 288 -5.32 16.88 5.56
C GLY A 288 -5.76 15.50 6.06
N SER A 289 -5.18 14.39 5.57
CA SER A 289 -5.44 13.04 6.09
C SER A 289 -4.43 12.68 7.19
N THR A 290 -4.92 11.99 8.22
CA THR A 290 -4.07 11.39 9.26
C THR A 290 -3.65 9.96 8.91
N ASP A 291 -4.32 9.35 7.94
CA ASP A 291 -4.05 7.99 7.51
C ASP A 291 -3.18 7.98 6.26
N ALA A 292 -2.09 7.21 6.30
CA ALA A 292 -1.26 7.00 5.12
C ALA A 292 -2.03 6.25 4.03
N LEU A 293 -1.95 6.72 2.80
CA LEU A 293 -2.49 6.05 1.61
C LEU A 293 -1.68 4.81 1.24
N LEU A 294 -0.36 4.88 1.47
CA LEU A 294 0.57 3.76 1.27
C LEU A 294 1.77 3.86 2.23
N ARG A 295 2.44 2.73 2.40
CA ARG A 295 3.70 2.63 3.15
C ARG A 295 4.67 1.73 2.42
N GLY A 296 5.96 2.04 2.58
CA GLY A 296 7.04 1.25 2.02
C GLY A 296 8.38 1.51 2.68
N GLY A 297 9.41 0.86 2.16
CA GLY A 297 10.78 1.02 2.62
C GLY A 297 11.67 -0.18 2.31
N ARG A 298 12.93 -0.11 2.76
CA ARG A 298 13.95 -1.14 2.57
C ARG A 298 13.90 -2.19 3.68
N TYR A 299 13.95 -3.48 3.30
CA TYR A 299 13.82 -4.63 4.21
C TYR A 299 14.71 -5.81 3.79
N ASP A 300 16.00 -5.61 3.76
CA ASP A 300 17.00 -6.54 3.17
C ASP A 300 17.03 -7.93 3.82
N GLU A 301 16.60 -8.08 5.07
CA GLU A 301 16.75 -9.32 5.84
C GLU A 301 15.61 -10.33 5.65
N VAL A 302 14.48 -9.93 5.08
CA VAL A 302 13.30 -10.81 4.95
C VAL A 302 13.58 -12.03 4.07
N GLY A 303 14.42 -11.89 3.04
CA GLY A 303 14.83 -13.00 2.19
C GLY A 303 15.71 -14.05 2.88
N ALA A 304 16.41 -13.68 3.96
CA ALA A 304 17.33 -14.57 4.67
C ALA A 304 16.63 -15.80 5.24
N VAL A 305 15.41 -15.65 5.72
CA VAL A 305 14.60 -16.76 6.28
C VAL A 305 14.24 -17.78 5.21
N PHE A 306 14.16 -17.35 3.97
CA PHE A 306 13.95 -18.22 2.80
C PHE A 306 15.27 -18.70 2.18
N GLY A 307 16.39 -18.59 2.91
CA GLY A 307 17.71 -19.09 2.49
C GLY A 307 18.45 -18.21 1.49
N ARG A 308 17.93 -17.02 1.17
CA ARG A 308 18.58 -16.10 0.23
C ARG A 308 18.48 -14.67 0.72
N ASN A 309 19.53 -14.19 1.37
CA ASN A 309 19.61 -12.80 1.79
C ASN A 309 19.93 -11.90 0.58
N ARG A 310 18.97 -11.02 0.23
CA ARG A 310 19.08 -10.05 -0.88
C ARG A 310 18.54 -8.70 -0.44
N PRO A 311 19.19 -7.62 -0.90
CA PRO A 311 18.59 -6.29 -0.74
C PRO A 311 17.18 -6.26 -1.31
N ALA A 312 16.26 -5.69 -0.56
CA ALA A 312 14.86 -5.59 -0.94
C ALA A 312 14.26 -4.25 -0.51
N VAL A 313 13.46 -3.67 -1.39
CA VAL A 313 12.70 -2.45 -1.13
C VAL A 313 11.36 -2.55 -1.85
N GLY A 314 10.29 -2.05 -1.22
CA GLY A 314 8.95 -2.10 -1.81
C GLY A 314 7.97 -1.23 -1.08
N PHE A 315 6.74 -1.22 -1.59
CA PHE A 315 5.61 -0.58 -0.93
C PHE A 315 4.33 -1.38 -1.12
N SER A 316 3.35 -1.11 -0.27
CA SER A 316 1.99 -1.61 -0.45
C SER A 316 0.94 -0.59 -0.05
N LEU A 317 -0.26 -0.77 -0.61
CA LEU A 317 -1.46 0.01 -0.33
C LEU A 317 -2.71 -0.86 -0.34
N ASP A 318 -3.78 -0.38 0.28
CA ASP A 318 -5.10 -1.00 0.20
C ASP A 318 -5.98 -0.25 -0.83
N LEU A 319 -6.36 -0.94 -1.91
CA LEU A 319 -7.19 -0.38 -2.98
C LEU A 319 -8.60 0.01 -2.49
N ARG A 320 -9.15 -0.69 -1.49
CA ARG A 320 -10.45 -0.31 -0.90
C ARG A 320 -10.32 1.02 -0.16
N GLN A 321 -9.29 1.17 0.68
CA GLN A 321 -9.02 2.43 1.37
C GLN A 321 -8.74 3.56 0.38
N LEU A 322 -7.90 3.30 -0.63
CA LEU A 322 -7.56 4.29 -1.65
C LEU A 322 -8.80 4.72 -2.44
N SER A 323 -9.63 3.77 -2.88
CA SER A 323 -10.90 4.05 -3.59
C SER A 323 -11.87 4.88 -2.76
N ALA A 324 -11.96 4.63 -1.45
CA ALA A 324 -12.82 5.41 -0.54
C ALA A 324 -12.33 6.85 -0.35
N ALA A 325 -11.00 7.08 -0.42
CA ALA A 325 -10.39 8.41 -0.30
C ALA A 325 -10.41 9.20 -1.62
N MET A 326 -10.71 8.56 -2.76
CA MET A 326 -10.77 9.23 -4.07
C MET A 326 -11.99 10.16 -4.15
N PRO A 327 -11.89 11.25 -4.94
CA PRO A 327 -13.05 12.08 -5.28
C PRO A 327 -14.18 11.25 -5.91
N VAL A 328 -15.42 11.64 -5.62
CA VAL A 328 -16.58 10.97 -6.23
C VAL A 328 -16.53 11.18 -7.74
N ALA A 329 -16.37 10.08 -8.47
CA ALA A 329 -16.42 10.12 -9.93
C ALA A 329 -17.89 10.20 -10.43
N PRO A 330 -18.16 10.92 -11.52
CA PRO A 330 -19.49 10.91 -12.13
C PRO A 330 -19.86 9.50 -12.61
N LEU A 331 -21.16 9.25 -12.74
CA LEU A 331 -21.63 8.01 -13.35
C LEU A 331 -21.05 7.86 -14.77
N ARG A 332 -20.77 6.62 -15.16
CA ARG A 332 -20.21 6.36 -16.49
C ARG A 332 -21.27 6.62 -17.56
N ALA A 333 -20.89 7.39 -18.58
CA ALA A 333 -21.73 7.61 -19.75
C ALA A 333 -22.08 6.28 -20.44
N ALA A 334 -23.31 6.15 -20.91
CA ALA A 334 -23.79 4.97 -21.61
C ALA A 334 -24.78 5.32 -22.71
N ILE A 335 -24.99 4.37 -23.59
CA ILE A 335 -25.96 4.46 -24.68
C ILE A 335 -27.20 3.63 -24.29
N ARG A 336 -28.37 4.24 -24.26
CA ARG A 336 -29.62 3.52 -24.12
C ARG A 336 -30.03 2.93 -25.48
N ALA A 337 -30.35 1.66 -25.51
CA ALA A 337 -30.88 0.99 -26.70
C ALA A 337 -32.25 0.39 -26.40
N PRO A 338 -33.22 0.48 -27.31
CA PRO A 338 -34.50 -0.21 -27.13
C PRO A 338 -34.32 -1.73 -27.23
N TRP A 339 -35.27 -2.49 -26.66
CA TRP A 339 -35.39 -3.90 -26.92
C TRP A 339 -36.09 -4.15 -28.28
N SER A 340 -35.49 -4.94 -29.12
CA SER A 340 -36.14 -5.40 -30.36
C SER A 340 -35.49 -6.68 -30.90
N GLU A 341 -36.25 -7.45 -31.68
CA GLU A 341 -35.75 -8.61 -32.43
C GLU A 341 -35.08 -8.20 -33.75
N ASP A 342 -35.10 -6.92 -34.12
CA ASP A 342 -34.53 -6.38 -35.33
C ASP A 342 -33.03 -6.72 -35.45
N ALA A 343 -32.63 -7.31 -36.58
CA ALA A 343 -31.26 -7.74 -36.81
C ALA A 343 -30.29 -6.54 -36.96
N GLY A 344 -30.79 -5.41 -37.49
CA GLY A 344 -30.04 -4.17 -37.68
C GLY A 344 -29.68 -3.55 -36.31
N LEU A 345 -30.66 -3.49 -35.39
CA LEU A 345 -30.40 -3.03 -34.02
C LEU A 345 -29.35 -3.87 -33.33
N ARG A 346 -29.47 -5.19 -33.40
CA ARG A 346 -28.51 -6.10 -32.80
C ARG A 346 -27.09 -5.95 -33.38
N ALA A 347 -26.99 -5.70 -34.68
CA ALA A 347 -25.72 -5.42 -35.33
C ALA A 347 -25.12 -4.10 -34.87
N ALA A 348 -25.91 -3.03 -34.78
CA ALA A 348 -25.49 -1.73 -34.28
C ALA A 348 -25.00 -1.81 -32.82
N ILE A 349 -25.75 -2.49 -31.94
CA ILE A 349 -25.34 -2.71 -30.54
C ILE A 349 -24.00 -3.46 -30.48
N ARG A 350 -23.83 -4.52 -31.27
CA ARG A 350 -22.55 -5.26 -31.28
C ARG A 350 -21.39 -4.40 -31.77
N ALA A 351 -21.60 -3.59 -32.79
CA ALA A 351 -20.57 -2.67 -33.29
C ALA A 351 -20.14 -1.65 -32.24
N LEU A 352 -21.09 -1.03 -31.51
CA LEU A 352 -20.81 -0.09 -30.43
C LEU A 352 -20.05 -0.77 -29.28
N ARG A 353 -20.47 -1.96 -28.86
CA ARG A 353 -19.75 -2.72 -27.82
C ARG A 353 -18.35 -3.12 -28.27
N ALA A 354 -18.16 -3.47 -29.53
CA ALA A 354 -16.83 -3.76 -30.09
C ALA A 354 -15.92 -2.50 -30.11
N ALA A 355 -16.52 -1.32 -30.22
CA ALA A 355 -15.85 -0.03 -30.10
C ALA A 355 -15.65 0.40 -28.60
N ASN A 356 -15.85 -0.52 -27.66
CA ASN A 356 -15.72 -0.29 -26.21
C ASN A 356 -16.74 0.70 -25.63
N GLU A 357 -17.89 0.92 -26.31
CA GLU A 357 -19.00 1.69 -25.78
C GLU A 357 -19.88 0.84 -24.84
N THR A 358 -20.37 1.46 -23.77
CA THR A 358 -21.35 0.82 -22.89
C THR A 358 -22.76 1.00 -23.47
N VAL A 359 -23.43 -0.10 -23.82
CA VAL A 359 -24.80 -0.06 -24.32
C VAL A 359 -25.72 -0.82 -23.39
N VAL A 360 -26.66 -0.10 -22.77
CA VAL A 360 -27.71 -0.61 -21.89
C VAL A 360 -28.98 -0.80 -22.70
N CYS A 361 -29.39 -2.06 -22.86
CA CYS A 361 -30.64 -2.37 -23.55
C CYS A 361 -31.81 -2.28 -22.54
N ALA A 362 -32.80 -1.43 -22.82
CA ALA A 362 -34.06 -1.40 -22.09
C ALA A 362 -34.78 -2.74 -22.24
N LEU A 363 -35.09 -3.41 -21.15
CA LEU A 363 -35.86 -4.64 -21.19
C LEU A 363 -37.36 -4.32 -21.21
N PRO A 364 -38.23 -5.11 -21.87
CA PRO A 364 -39.65 -4.86 -21.88
C PRO A 364 -40.25 -4.73 -20.48
N GLY A 365 -40.95 -3.63 -20.21
CA GLY A 365 -41.51 -3.32 -18.90
C GLY A 365 -40.56 -2.63 -17.92
N HIS A 366 -39.30 -2.38 -18.30
CA HIS A 366 -38.24 -1.82 -17.44
C HIS A 366 -37.54 -0.64 -18.11
N ASP A 367 -38.28 0.29 -18.64
CA ASP A 367 -37.75 1.39 -19.47
C ASP A 367 -36.99 2.48 -18.67
N HIS A 368 -37.09 2.47 -17.34
CA HIS A 368 -36.57 3.52 -16.46
C HIS A 368 -35.56 3.06 -15.43
N GLU A 369 -35.07 1.82 -15.52
CA GLU A 369 -34.04 1.33 -14.60
C GLU A 369 -32.68 1.91 -14.97
N THR A 370 -32.23 2.90 -14.21
CA THR A 370 -30.88 3.46 -14.29
C THR A 370 -30.17 3.20 -12.99
N GLN A 371 -29.00 2.57 -13.02
CA GLN A 371 -28.31 2.18 -11.79
C GLN A 371 -26.88 2.75 -11.72
N GLU A 372 -25.98 2.25 -12.53
CA GLU A 372 -24.56 2.59 -12.52
C GLU A 372 -24.15 3.54 -13.65
N PHE A 373 -25.06 3.74 -14.61
CA PHE A 373 -24.75 4.44 -15.85
C PHE A 373 -25.68 5.63 -16.03
N ALA A 374 -25.12 6.78 -16.44
CA ALA A 374 -25.87 7.90 -16.97
C ALA A 374 -25.96 7.75 -18.49
N CYS A 375 -27.14 7.36 -18.99
CA CYS A 375 -27.34 7.31 -20.44
C CYS A 375 -27.42 8.75 -20.99
N ASP A 376 -26.36 9.15 -21.67
CA ASP A 376 -26.21 10.46 -22.34
C ASP A 376 -26.59 10.41 -23.84
N ARG A 377 -26.72 9.20 -24.39
CA ARG A 377 -27.06 8.92 -25.77
C ARG A 377 -28.06 7.79 -25.85
N GLU A 378 -28.80 7.75 -26.96
CA GLU A 378 -29.70 6.63 -27.26
C GLU A 378 -29.60 6.17 -28.72
N LEU A 379 -29.87 4.90 -28.98
CA LEU A 379 -30.03 4.34 -30.32
C LEU A 379 -31.46 4.52 -30.77
N VAL A 380 -31.63 5.21 -31.90
CA VAL A 380 -32.94 5.45 -32.55
C VAL A 380 -32.91 5.04 -34.00
N ALA A 381 -34.02 4.56 -34.50
CA ALA A 381 -34.19 4.28 -35.95
C ALA A 381 -34.56 5.57 -36.68
N ILE A 382 -33.73 6.00 -37.62
CA ILE A 382 -33.99 7.13 -38.53
C ILE A 382 -33.77 6.60 -39.97
N ASP A 383 -34.76 6.75 -40.84
CA ASP A 383 -34.69 6.30 -42.22
C ASP A 383 -34.22 4.84 -42.38
N ASN A 384 -34.75 3.96 -41.55
CA ASN A 384 -34.41 2.53 -41.51
C ASN A 384 -32.92 2.24 -41.12
N GLN A 385 -32.22 3.21 -40.53
CA GLN A 385 -30.86 3.05 -40.01
C GLN A 385 -30.81 3.36 -38.51
N TRP A 386 -30.03 2.55 -37.76
CA TRP A 386 -29.82 2.78 -36.34
C TRP A 386 -28.71 3.81 -36.13
N THR A 387 -29.06 4.94 -35.53
CA THR A 387 -28.17 6.09 -35.30
C THR A 387 -28.17 6.49 -33.85
N LEU A 388 -27.06 7.10 -33.39
CA LEU A 388 -26.94 7.67 -32.07
C LEU A 388 -27.56 9.05 -32.02
N ARG A 389 -28.41 9.28 -31.01
CA ARG A 389 -28.97 10.57 -30.68
C ARG A 389 -28.53 10.95 -29.25
N SER A 390 -28.04 12.17 -29.04
CA SER A 390 -27.75 12.69 -27.72
C SER A 390 -29.06 12.89 -26.94
N LEU A 391 -29.02 12.48 -25.65
CA LEU A 391 -30.04 12.80 -24.68
C LEU A 391 -29.67 14.14 -24.06
N SER A 392 -30.55 15.15 -24.16
CA SER A 392 -30.37 16.41 -23.42
C SER A 392 -30.35 16.09 -21.93
N ALA A 393 -29.39 16.66 -21.20
CA ALA A 393 -29.42 16.60 -19.74
C ALA A 393 -30.77 17.18 -19.25
N ALA A 394 -31.57 16.35 -18.58
CA ALA A 394 -32.83 16.76 -17.99
C ALA A 394 -32.60 17.60 -16.72
#